data_fb27d6bfd3cfa7e761b84f63bb6fda3c
#
_entry.id   fb27d6bfd3cfa7e761b84f63bb6fda3c
#
_cell.length_a   1.000
_cell.length_b   1.000
_cell.length_c   1.000
_cell.angle_alpha   90.00
_cell.angle_beta   90.00
_cell.angle_gamma   90.00
#
_symmetry.space_group_name_H-M   'P 1'
#
loop_
_entity.id
_entity.type
_entity.pdbx_description
1 polymer ?
#
loop_
_entity_poly.entity_id
_entity_poly.type
_entity_poly.pdbx_seq_one_letter_code
_entity_poly.pdbx_strand_id
1 'polypeptide(L)'
;MSTAAAPGARRVQIETPEHVRIGYELADLGSRFLALVLDLLLFGLALFVLGLVLPFVLSSFEVSRTLLTWGIAVLLIGFMLGLWLYFSLFEGLAGGRTPGKRLVGLRVIHDGGYPLTFRGSVVRNLIRLIDLQPLGTWMVGGAAMLMTPRTQRLGDLAAGTLVVRDRAKSTLPERAALSGSAAGPPVLTYRQFEVLSSYVSRRTELLPEARARVAASLAASLADHLEERAPVPAARPPGGWRGGEDLRHDGRLVALLEAERPRWHARGEGPTSRSAQAVALVRTQSQRWHDYELLLERAKRGLRRLPEEDLPRFAGMYREVAADLARARTYHGSIELQESLERLVGAGHNLLYRPLGRSWEALRAWVSGGFPALVRRLLPVVALAGLLLFGPMFATYAHVRTDPDVARTYLPVEMISRAENAADRAASGRGYVDVPSGLMPMFSTLLISNNVRVTFLAFAGGILAGLGTAAVLILNGMHIGAVFGLYAHHEASALVWGFVAPHGVLELTAIVVSGAAGLWLGSALLAPGRRTRGEALRRRGREAVGLLAGTTLLLILAGLVEGFLSPAPLPPAVKFGFAALFALTMFAYLTASGRTAEDRELARGIPERSAPSPGAPPA
;
A
#
# COMPACT_ATOMS: atom_id res chain seq x y z
N MET A 1 -28.68 -12.82 -2.52
CA MET A 1 -27.74 -13.21 -3.61
C MET A 1 -26.42 -13.58 -2.96
N SER A 2 -26.18 -14.87 -2.77
CA SER A 2 -24.93 -15.40 -2.22
C SER A 2 -23.85 -15.26 -3.29
N THR A 3 -22.86 -14.39 -3.06
CA THR A 3 -21.64 -14.33 -3.90
C THR A 3 -20.78 -15.53 -3.54
N ALA A 4 -21.02 -16.66 -4.20
CA ALA A 4 -20.10 -17.79 -4.19
C ALA A 4 -18.72 -17.30 -4.63
N ALA A 5 -17.67 -17.69 -3.89
CA ALA A 5 -16.29 -17.36 -4.22
C ALA A 5 -15.99 -17.79 -5.67
N ALA A 6 -15.47 -16.86 -6.48
CA ALA A 6 -15.09 -17.16 -7.85
C ALA A 6 -14.11 -18.33 -7.89
N PRO A 7 -14.26 -19.31 -8.79
CA PRO A 7 -13.35 -20.43 -8.91
C PRO A 7 -11.95 -19.90 -9.26
N GLY A 8 -10.96 -20.15 -8.37
CA GLY A 8 -9.57 -19.67 -8.52
C GLY A 8 -9.15 -18.55 -7.56
N ALA A 9 -10.00 -18.08 -6.64
CA ALA A 9 -9.64 -17.06 -5.66
C ALA A 9 -8.50 -17.53 -4.74
N ARG A 10 -7.35 -16.84 -4.79
CA ARG A 10 -6.21 -17.15 -3.92
C ARG A 10 -6.56 -16.76 -2.49
N ARG A 11 -6.57 -17.71 -1.56
CA ARG A 11 -6.79 -17.50 -0.13
C ARG A 11 -5.44 -17.47 0.60
N VAL A 12 -5.28 -16.53 1.52
CA VAL A 12 -4.17 -16.49 2.48
C VAL A 12 -4.72 -16.75 3.87
N GLN A 13 -4.06 -17.63 4.62
CA GLN A 13 -4.38 -17.87 6.03
C GLN A 13 -3.41 -17.08 6.89
N ILE A 14 -3.93 -16.33 7.85
CA ILE A 14 -3.17 -15.57 8.83
C ILE A 14 -3.46 -16.19 10.19
N GLU A 15 -2.42 -16.61 10.88
CA GLU A 15 -2.52 -17.16 12.24
C GLU A 15 -2.52 -16.02 13.25
N THR A 16 -3.53 -16.01 14.13
CA THR A 16 -3.63 -15.05 15.24
C THR A 16 -2.76 -15.49 16.41
N PRO A 17 -2.48 -14.61 17.38
CA PRO A 17 -1.79 -14.98 18.62
C PRO A 17 -2.45 -16.12 19.38
N GLU A 18 -3.75 -16.33 19.20
CA GLU A 18 -4.55 -17.43 19.78
C GLU A 18 -4.46 -18.72 18.95
N HIS A 19 -3.51 -18.81 17.98
CA HIS A 19 -3.32 -19.95 17.08
C HIS A 19 -4.53 -20.30 16.21
N VAL A 20 -5.44 -19.34 15.99
CA VAL A 20 -6.57 -19.50 15.10
C VAL A 20 -6.22 -18.91 13.72
N ARG A 21 -6.44 -19.67 12.67
CA ARG A 21 -6.18 -19.22 11.29
C ARG A 21 -7.39 -18.45 10.76
N ILE A 22 -7.19 -17.21 10.32
CA ILE A 22 -8.22 -16.41 9.66
C ILE A 22 -7.92 -16.43 8.16
N GLY A 23 -8.90 -16.83 7.35
CA GLY A 23 -8.76 -16.86 5.89
C GLY A 23 -9.15 -15.52 5.28
N TYR A 24 -8.27 -14.95 4.44
CA TYR A 24 -8.55 -13.76 3.63
C TYR A 24 -8.50 -14.11 2.14
N GLU A 25 -9.46 -13.62 1.37
CA GLU A 25 -9.44 -13.71 -0.08
C GLU A 25 -8.61 -12.57 -0.65
N LEU A 26 -7.54 -12.90 -1.39
CA LEU A 26 -6.67 -11.91 -2.01
C LEU A 26 -7.37 -11.25 -3.19
N ALA A 27 -7.19 -9.95 -3.33
CA ALA A 27 -7.62 -9.20 -4.50
C ALA A 27 -6.78 -9.59 -5.72
N ASP A 28 -7.45 -9.89 -6.82
CA ASP A 28 -6.83 -10.14 -8.11
C ASP A 28 -6.36 -8.84 -8.79
N LEU A 29 -5.58 -8.98 -9.87
CA LEU A 29 -5.05 -7.84 -10.64
C LEU A 29 -6.19 -6.99 -11.23
N GLY A 30 -7.24 -7.62 -11.77
CA GLY A 30 -8.36 -6.93 -12.41
C GLY A 30 -9.16 -6.06 -11.44
N SER A 31 -9.51 -6.60 -10.27
CA SER A 31 -10.24 -5.82 -9.24
C SER A 31 -9.41 -4.65 -8.69
N ARG A 32 -8.08 -4.83 -8.55
CA ARG A 32 -7.17 -3.76 -8.13
C ARG A 32 -7.02 -2.68 -9.19
N PHE A 33 -6.96 -3.07 -10.47
CA PHE A 33 -6.92 -2.14 -11.59
C PHE A 33 -8.22 -1.34 -11.69
N LEU A 34 -9.38 -2.00 -11.58
CA LEU A 34 -10.68 -1.32 -11.59
C LEU A 34 -10.79 -0.30 -10.45
N ALA A 35 -10.37 -0.67 -9.23
CA ALA A 35 -10.36 0.25 -8.11
C ALA A 35 -9.45 1.46 -8.34
N LEU A 36 -8.28 1.26 -8.98
CA LEU A 36 -7.36 2.34 -9.34
C LEU A 36 -7.98 3.28 -10.36
N VAL A 37 -8.59 2.75 -11.44
CA VAL A 37 -9.27 3.57 -12.47
C VAL A 37 -10.38 4.42 -11.85
N LEU A 38 -11.20 3.83 -10.98
CA LEU A 38 -12.26 4.57 -10.28
C LEU A 38 -11.67 5.68 -9.38
N ASP A 39 -10.58 5.41 -8.66
CA ASP A 39 -9.92 6.42 -7.85
C ASP A 39 -9.35 7.56 -8.71
N LEU A 40 -8.73 7.25 -9.86
CA LEU A 40 -8.19 8.25 -10.78
C LEU A 40 -9.30 9.10 -11.42
N LEU A 41 -10.44 8.49 -11.78
CA LEU A 41 -11.60 9.22 -12.30
C LEU A 41 -12.19 10.15 -11.24
N LEU A 42 -12.34 9.70 -10.01
CA LEU A 42 -12.85 10.53 -8.90
C LEU A 42 -11.89 11.69 -8.59
N PHE A 43 -10.59 11.41 -8.56
CA PHE A 43 -9.57 12.44 -8.35
C PHE A 43 -9.54 13.44 -9.50
N GLY A 44 -9.59 12.97 -10.76
CA GLY A 44 -9.65 13.81 -11.96
C GLY A 44 -10.91 14.68 -11.99
N LEU A 45 -12.06 14.13 -11.62
CA LEU A 45 -13.32 14.88 -11.51
C LEU A 45 -13.23 15.98 -10.44
N ALA A 46 -12.64 15.68 -9.29
CA ALA A 46 -12.44 16.67 -8.23
C ALA A 46 -11.53 17.82 -8.71
N LEU A 47 -10.45 17.50 -9.42
CA LEU A 47 -9.56 18.53 -10.00
C LEU A 47 -10.26 19.33 -11.11
N PHE A 48 -11.05 18.68 -11.96
CA PHE A 48 -11.82 19.34 -13.00
C PHE A 48 -12.82 20.35 -12.40
N VAL A 49 -13.58 19.93 -11.39
CA VAL A 49 -14.51 20.82 -10.68
C VAL A 49 -13.77 21.97 -10.01
N LEU A 50 -12.64 21.69 -9.35
CA LEU A 50 -11.80 22.73 -8.76
C LEU A 50 -11.28 23.71 -9.82
N GLY A 51 -10.86 23.22 -10.98
CA GLY A 51 -10.41 24.04 -12.12
C GLY A 51 -11.49 24.91 -12.74
N LEU A 52 -12.77 24.51 -12.64
CA LEU A 52 -13.91 25.32 -13.06
C LEU A 52 -14.31 26.35 -12.00
N VAL A 53 -14.37 25.92 -10.73
CA VAL A 53 -14.88 26.76 -9.63
C VAL A 53 -13.87 27.83 -9.23
N LEU A 54 -12.58 27.48 -9.18
CA LEU A 54 -11.55 28.41 -8.71
C LEU A 54 -11.42 29.68 -9.56
N PRO A 55 -11.35 29.64 -10.90
CA PRO A 55 -11.37 30.86 -11.74
C PRO A 55 -12.66 31.67 -11.57
N PHE A 56 -13.81 31.00 -11.46
CA PHE A 56 -15.10 31.65 -11.22
C PHE A 56 -15.12 32.41 -9.89
N VAL A 57 -14.68 31.77 -8.81
CA VAL A 57 -14.56 32.41 -7.49
C VAL A 57 -13.55 33.56 -7.54
N LEU A 58 -12.38 33.34 -8.14
CA LEU A 58 -11.35 34.38 -8.22
C LEU A 58 -11.78 35.58 -9.09
N SER A 59 -12.59 35.37 -10.13
CA SER A 59 -13.11 36.46 -10.97
C SER A 59 -14.13 37.33 -10.24
N SER A 60 -14.75 36.84 -9.16
CA SER A 60 -15.67 37.59 -8.31
C SER A 60 -14.96 38.55 -7.35
N PHE A 61 -13.63 38.45 -7.25
CA PHE A 61 -12.79 39.34 -6.46
C PHE A 61 -11.83 40.06 -7.41
N GLU A 62 -11.49 41.33 -7.16
CA GLU A 62 -10.39 42.01 -7.89
C GLU A 62 -9.03 41.39 -7.53
N VAL A 63 -8.81 40.18 -8.05
CA VAL A 63 -7.61 39.39 -7.74
C VAL A 63 -6.44 39.92 -8.59
N SER A 64 -5.37 40.35 -7.94
CA SER A 64 -4.16 40.77 -8.63
C SER A 64 -3.58 39.61 -9.44
N ARG A 65 -2.91 39.92 -10.58
CA ARG A 65 -2.23 38.89 -11.42
C ARG A 65 -1.27 38.02 -10.60
N THR A 66 -0.68 38.57 -9.57
CA THR A 66 0.20 37.84 -8.63
C THR A 66 -0.55 36.77 -7.84
N LEU A 67 -1.75 37.07 -7.31
CA LEU A 67 -2.58 36.08 -6.61
C LEU A 67 -3.08 34.97 -7.54
N LEU A 68 -3.38 35.29 -8.79
CA LEU A 68 -3.76 34.29 -9.79
C LEU A 68 -2.62 33.30 -10.07
N THR A 69 -1.38 33.79 -10.23
CA THR A 69 -0.19 32.93 -10.46
C THR A 69 0.14 32.08 -9.24
N TRP A 70 0.00 32.59 -8.03
CA TRP A 70 0.10 31.77 -6.81
C TRP A 70 -0.99 30.69 -6.76
N GLY A 71 -2.21 30.99 -7.17
CA GLY A 71 -3.30 30.02 -7.30
C GLY A 71 -2.95 28.89 -8.26
N ILE A 72 -2.40 29.20 -9.43
CA ILE A 72 -1.95 28.23 -10.42
C ILE A 72 -0.78 27.38 -9.86
N ALA A 73 0.20 27.99 -9.20
CA ALA A 73 1.31 27.28 -8.56
C ALA A 73 0.83 26.28 -7.50
N VAL A 74 -0.10 26.71 -6.63
CA VAL A 74 -0.71 25.84 -5.62
C VAL A 74 -1.50 24.70 -6.27
N LEU A 75 -2.21 24.95 -7.38
CA LEU A 75 -2.90 23.91 -8.13
C LEU A 75 -1.93 22.89 -8.74
N LEU A 76 -0.81 23.33 -9.31
CA LEU A 76 0.20 22.44 -9.88
C LEU A 76 0.87 21.58 -8.80
N ILE A 77 1.24 22.18 -7.67
CA ILE A 77 1.77 21.44 -6.51
C ILE A 77 0.70 20.50 -5.96
N GLY A 78 -0.54 20.97 -5.85
CA GLY A 78 -1.68 20.19 -5.40
C GLY A 78 -1.98 19.01 -6.34
N PHE A 79 -1.82 19.17 -7.64
CA PHE A 79 -1.90 18.07 -8.59
C PHE A 79 -0.77 17.05 -8.39
N MET A 80 0.47 17.53 -8.28
CA MET A 80 1.63 16.66 -8.12
C MET A 80 1.62 15.87 -6.81
N LEU A 81 1.33 16.56 -5.70
CA LEU A 81 1.26 15.94 -4.37
C LEU A 81 -0.11 15.37 -4.06
N GLY A 82 -1.15 15.89 -4.71
CA GLY A 82 -2.55 15.59 -4.43
C GLY A 82 -2.87 14.11 -4.64
N LEU A 83 -2.37 13.51 -5.70
CA LEU A 83 -2.57 12.08 -5.96
C LEU A 83 -1.92 11.22 -4.87
N TRP A 84 -0.70 11.57 -4.44
CA TRP A 84 -0.02 10.89 -3.36
C TRP A 84 -0.74 11.09 -2.01
N LEU A 85 -1.17 12.32 -1.71
CA LEU A 85 -1.94 12.65 -0.51
C LEU A 85 -3.30 11.94 -0.52
N TYR A 86 -4.00 11.93 -1.64
CA TYR A 86 -5.28 11.24 -1.80
C TYR A 86 -5.18 9.78 -1.34
N PHE A 87 -4.26 9.03 -1.93
CA PHE A 87 -4.10 7.63 -1.57
C PHE A 87 -3.59 7.45 -0.14
N SER A 88 -2.64 8.27 0.30
CA SER A 88 -2.05 8.15 1.64
C SER A 88 -3.07 8.48 2.74
N LEU A 89 -3.86 9.53 2.57
CA LEU A 89 -4.87 9.94 3.53
C LEU A 89 -6.05 8.97 3.56
N PHE A 90 -6.63 8.64 2.40
CA PHE A 90 -7.77 7.73 2.38
C PHE A 90 -7.41 6.34 2.88
N GLU A 91 -6.32 5.72 2.42
CA GLU A 91 -5.90 4.41 2.92
C GLU A 91 -5.53 4.46 4.41
N GLY A 92 -4.83 5.52 4.86
CA GLY A 92 -4.38 5.63 6.24
C GLY A 92 -5.48 5.96 7.24
N LEU A 93 -6.46 6.79 6.87
CA LEU A 93 -7.52 7.27 7.76
C LEU A 93 -8.81 6.45 7.63
N ALA A 94 -9.11 5.91 6.45
CA ALA A 94 -10.32 5.14 6.19
C ALA A 94 -10.13 3.61 6.31
N GLY A 95 -9.18 3.16 7.14
CA GLY A 95 -8.98 1.74 7.45
C GLY A 95 -8.54 0.90 6.24
N GLY A 96 -7.66 1.43 5.40
CA GLY A 96 -7.12 0.73 4.23
C GLY A 96 -8.00 0.81 2.98
N ARG A 97 -8.94 1.75 2.92
CA ARG A 97 -9.89 1.87 1.80
C ARG A 97 -9.83 3.26 1.18
N THR A 98 -9.74 3.30 -0.14
CA THR A 98 -10.04 4.50 -0.94
C THR A 98 -11.49 4.45 -1.41
N PRO A 99 -12.08 5.55 -1.92
CA PRO A 99 -13.39 5.53 -2.54
C PRO A 99 -13.53 4.45 -3.61
N GLY A 100 -12.58 4.34 -4.57
CA GLY A 100 -12.59 3.31 -5.60
C GLY A 100 -12.49 1.89 -5.03
N LYS A 101 -11.67 1.66 -4.00
CA LYS A 101 -11.61 0.37 -3.32
C LYS A 101 -12.90 0.01 -2.59
N ARG A 102 -13.59 0.99 -1.99
CA ARG A 102 -14.91 0.76 -1.37
C ARG A 102 -15.93 0.29 -2.39
N LEU A 103 -15.97 0.92 -3.57
CA LEU A 103 -16.90 0.55 -4.64
C LEU A 103 -16.66 -0.87 -5.16
N VAL A 104 -15.40 -1.31 -5.22
CA VAL A 104 -15.03 -2.67 -5.68
C VAL A 104 -15.04 -3.69 -4.55
N GLY A 105 -15.26 -3.28 -3.30
CA GLY A 105 -15.23 -4.17 -2.13
C GLY A 105 -13.82 -4.64 -1.77
N LEU A 106 -12.81 -3.76 -1.87
CA LEU A 106 -11.43 -4.06 -1.54
C LEU A 106 -10.96 -3.32 -0.28
N ARG A 107 -10.04 -3.94 0.44
CA ARG A 107 -9.41 -3.37 1.63
C ARG A 107 -7.94 -3.74 1.70
N VAL A 108 -7.11 -2.81 2.17
CA VAL A 108 -5.71 -3.06 2.51
C VAL A 108 -5.62 -3.44 3.99
N ILE A 109 -4.94 -4.54 4.27
CA ILE A 109 -4.61 -4.99 5.62
C ILE A 109 -3.10 -5.21 5.74
N HIS A 110 -2.60 -5.26 6.96
CA HIS A 110 -1.23 -5.71 7.22
C HIS A 110 -1.13 -7.24 7.04
N ASP A 111 0.05 -7.77 6.78
CA ASP A 111 0.30 -9.20 6.60
C ASP A 111 0.01 -10.04 7.87
N GLY A 112 -0.03 -9.40 9.06
CA GLY A 112 -0.53 -9.97 10.31
C GLY A 112 -2.06 -9.89 10.50
N GLY A 113 -2.84 -9.44 9.50
CA GLY A 113 -4.31 -9.41 9.54
C GLY A 113 -4.93 -8.18 10.18
N TYR A 114 -4.15 -7.26 10.76
CA TYR A 114 -4.65 -6.03 11.37
C TYR A 114 -4.78 -4.86 10.36
N PRO A 115 -5.53 -3.80 10.70
CA PRO A 115 -5.75 -2.68 9.80
C PRO A 115 -4.46 -1.97 9.42
N LEU A 116 -4.43 -1.43 8.20
CA LEU A 116 -3.35 -0.59 7.72
C LEU A 116 -3.16 0.61 8.65
N THR A 117 -1.92 0.83 9.10
CA THR A 117 -1.55 2.04 9.84
C THR A 117 -1.33 3.21 8.89
N PHE A 118 -1.46 4.46 9.37
CA PHE A 118 -1.17 5.64 8.56
C PHE A 118 0.28 5.62 8.02
N ARG A 119 1.25 5.21 8.85
CA ARG A 119 2.64 5.03 8.44
C ARG A 119 2.78 4.00 7.32
N GLY A 120 2.11 2.85 7.44
CA GLY A 120 2.09 1.84 6.38
C GLY A 120 1.49 2.36 5.08
N SER A 121 0.46 3.22 5.17
CA SER A 121 -0.14 3.90 4.02
C SER A 121 0.86 4.85 3.35
N VAL A 122 1.57 5.67 4.12
CA VAL A 122 2.60 6.59 3.60
C VAL A 122 3.70 5.82 2.89
N VAL A 123 4.29 4.81 3.53
CA VAL A 123 5.34 3.96 2.94
C VAL A 123 4.87 3.33 1.62
N ARG A 124 3.70 2.74 1.65
CA ARG A 124 3.09 2.06 0.51
C ARG A 124 2.86 2.99 -0.69
N ASN A 125 2.41 4.22 -0.43
CA ASN A 125 2.09 5.18 -1.46
C ASN A 125 3.30 6.01 -1.90
N LEU A 126 4.35 6.11 -1.09
CA LEU A 126 5.62 6.68 -1.50
C LEU A 126 6.28 5.81 -2.58
N ILE A 127 6.26 4.48 -2.41
CA ILE A 127 6.76 3.53 -3.43
C ILE A 127 5.82 3.44 -4.65
N ARG A 128 4.59 3.91 -4.56
CA ARG A 128 3.68 3.98 -5.71
C ARG A 128 4.30 4.76 -6.88
N LEU A 129 5.16 5.73 -6.62
CA LEU A 129 5.88 6.47 -7.64
C LEU A 129 6.81 5.58 -8.49
N ILE A 130 7.35 4.51 -7.89
CA ILE A 130 8.10 3.47 -8.62
C ILE A 130 7.13 2.58 -9.41
N ASP A 131 6.03 2.16 -8.78
CA ASP A 131 5.01 1.33 -9.43
C ASP A 131 4.47 2.00 -10.71
N LEU A 132 4.46 3.35 -10.77
CA LEU A 132 4.02 4.18 -11.91
C LEU A 132 4.96 4.11 -13.11
N GLN A 133 6.20 3.67 -12.95
CA GLN A 133 7.19 3.67 -14.03
C GLN A 133 6.94 2.55 -15.07
N PRO A 134 7.42 2.70 -16.32
CA PRO A 134 7.85 3.95 -16.94
C PRO A 134 6.66 4.83 -17.34
N LEU A 135 6.85 6.15 -17.35
CA LEU A 135 5.92 7.15 -17.90
C LEU A 135 4.46 7.05 -17.40
N GLY A 136 4.22 6.60 -16.17
CA GLY A 136 2.87 6.49 -15.62
C GLY A 136 2.08 5.25 -16.05
N THR A 137 2.70 4.26 -16.69
CA THR A 137 2.03 3.05 -17.22
C THR A 137 1.69 1.99 -16.19
N TRP A 138 2.15 2.14 -14.93
CA TRP A 138 1.98 1.15 -13.86
C TRP A 138 2.61 -0.22 -14.14
N MET A 139 3.47 -0.32 -15.13
CA MET A 139 4.07 -1.60 -15.56
C MET A 139 4.90 -2.24 -14.47
N VAL A 140 5.70 -1.45 -13.73
CA VAL A 140 6.53 -1.98 -12.63
C VAL A 140 5.66 -2.56 -11.52
N GLY A 141 4.62 -1.87 -11.12
CA GLY A 141 3.67 -2.37 -10.12
C GLY A 141 2.91 -3.60 -10.60
N GLY A 142 2.49 -3.62 -11.87
CA GLY A 142 1.84 -4.77 -12.51
C GLY A 142 2.74 -5.99 -12.58
N ALA A 143 3.98 -5.84 -13.05
CA ALA A 143 4.98 -6.91 -13.11
C ALA A 143 5.27 -7.48 -11.70
N ALA A 144 5.45 -6.63 -10.69
CA ALA A 144 5.64 -7.08 -9.30
C ALA A 144 4.46 -7.91 -8.80
N MET A 145 3.21 -7.53 -9.12
CA MET A 145 2.01 -8.30 -8.75
C MET A 145 1.94 -9.67 -9.45
N LEU A 146 2.38 -9.76 -10.69
CA LEU A 146 2.42 -11.04 -11.43
C LEU A 146 3.53 -11.97 -10.89
N MET A 147 4.66 -11.41 -10.45
CA MET A 147 5.80 -12.17 -9.95
C MET A 147 5.66 -12.60 -8.48
N THR A 148 4.72 -12.04 -7.73
CA THR A 148 4.55 -12.33 -6.31
C THR A 148 3.42 -13.33 -6.06
N PRO A 149 3.62 -14.38 -5.23
CA PRO A 149 2.57 -15.37 -4.93
C PRO A 149 1.31 -14.77 -4.30
N ARG A 150 1.47 -13.64 -3.58
CA ARG A 150 0.39 -12.92 -2.88
C ARG A 150 -0.14 -11.72 -3.65
N THR A 151 0.18 -11.60 -4.95
CA THR A 151 -0.25 -10.49 -5.82
C THR A 151 0.08 -9.10 -5.19
N GLN A 152 1.29 -8.95 -4.69
CA GLN A 152 1.75 -7.74 -4.01
C GLN A 152 2.56 -6.86 -4.98
N ARG A 153 2.25 -5.57 -5.02
CA ARG A 153 3.11 -4.58 -5.69
C ARG A 153 4.30 -4.23 -4.79
N LEU A 154 5.27 -3.47 -5.29
CA LEU A 154 6.46 -3.09 -4.51
C LEU A 154 6.10 -2.33 -3.22
N GLY A 155 5.14 -1.41 -3.31
CA GLY A 155 4.64 -0.69 -2.14
C GLY A 155 4.01 -1.62 -1.09
N ASP A 156 3.32 -2.69 -1.51
CA ASP A 156 2.75 -3.70 -0.60
C ASP A 156 3.84 -4.49 0.11
N LEU A 157 4.87 -4.89 -0.62
CA LEU A 157 6.03 -5.62 -0.08
C LEU A 157 6.79 -4.80 0.97
N ALA A 158 7.05 -3.53 0.68
CA ALA A 158 7.78 -2.64 1.57
C ALA A 158 7.00 -2.30 2.84
N ALA A 159 5.68 -2.11 2.72
CA ALA A 159 4.81 -1.83 3.85
C ALA A 159 4.34 -3.08 4.62
N GLY A 160 4.65 -4.30 4.14
CA GLY A 160 4.16 -5.54 4.74
C GLY A 160 2.64 -5.63 4.71
N THR A 161 2.02 -5.37 3.54
CA THR A 161 0.56 -5.29 3.40
C THR A 161 0.02 -6.23 2.33
N LEU A 162 -1.26 -6.54 2.46
CA LEU A 162 -2.04 -7.34 1.51
C LEU A 162 -3.30 -6.57 1.11
N VAL A 163 -3.74 -6.75 -0.12
CA VAL A 163 -5.06 -6.26 -0.55
C VAL A 163 -6.02 -7.44 -0.59
N VAL A 164 -7.10 -7.33 0.15
CA VAL A 164 -8.07 -8.40 0.32
C VAL A 164 -9.46 -7.93 -0.10
N ARG A 165 -10.33 -8.88 -0.48
CA ARG A 165 -11.74 -8.61 -0.69
C ARG A 165 -12.44 -8.45 0.65
N ASP A 166 -13.29 -7.45 0.74
CA ASP A 166 -14.15 -7.24 1.90
C ASP A 166 -15.32 -8.20 1.78
N ARG A 167 -15.46 -9.11 2.74
CA ARG A 167 -16.57 -10.06 2.72
C ARG A 167 -17.89 -9.33 2.97
N ALA A 168 -18.92 -9.66 2.20
CA ALA A 168 -20.27 -9.22 2.46
C ALA A 168 -20.70 -9.62 3.89
N LYS A 169 -21.57 -8.83 4.51
CA LYS A 169 -22.15 -9.16 5.81
C LYS A 169 -22.94 -10.48 5.67
N SER A 170 -22.38 -11.60 6.13
CA SER A 170 -23.17 -12.79 6.36
C SER A 170 -23.80 -12.66 7.74
N THR A 171 -25.07 -12.95 7.87
CA THR A 171 -25.76 -13.01 9.16
C THR A 171 -25.30 -14.24 9.93
N LEU A 172 -25.18 -14.10 11.25
CA LEU A 172 -25.00 -15.27 12.12
C LEU A 172 -26.20 -16.21 11.92
N PRO A 173 -25.99 -17.54 11.90
CA PRO A 173 -27.12 -18.47 11.83
C PRO A 173 -28.02 -18.21 13.03
N GLU A 174 -29.22 -17.76 12.74
CA GLU A 174 -30.25 -17.54 13.77
C GLU A 174 -30.63 -18.83 14.43
N ARG A 175 -30.85 -18.78 15.75
CA ARG A 175 -31.39 -19.92 16.53
C ARG A 175 -32.70 -20.46 15.96
N ALA A 176 -33.51 -19.59 15.33
CA ALA A 176 -34.74 -19.94 14.65
C ALA A 176 -34.54 -20.84 13.42
N ALA A 177 -33.42 -20.70 12.70
CA ALA A 177 -33.09 -21.58 11.57
C ALA A 177 -32.77 -23.04 12.00
N LEU A 178 -32.49 -23.23 13.29
CA LEU A 178 -32.25 -24.55 13.90
C LEU A 178 -33.49 -25.12 14.56
N SER A 179 -34.56 -24.34 14.74
CA SER A 179 -35.89 -24.78 15.17
C SER A 179 -36.61 -25.30 13.94
N GLY A 180 -36.02 -26.32 13.31
CA GLY A 180 -36.59 -26.90 12.10
C GLY A 180 -38.04 -27.30 12.30
N SER A 181 -38.91 -26.70 11.49
CA SER A 181 -40.22 -27.16 11.17
C SER A 181 -40.26 -28.70 11.10
N ALA A 182 -41.41 -29.29 11.40
CA ALA A 182 -41.71 -30.71 11.40
C ALA A 182 -41.28 -31.45 10.13
N ALA A 183 -39.99 -31.59 9.91
CA ALA A 183 -39.42 -32.44 8.89
C ALA A 183 -39.58 -33.90 9.41
N GLY A 184 -40.31 -34.72 8.71
CA GLY A 184 -40.47 -36.14 9.04
C GLY A 184 -39.13 -36.88 9.20
N PRO A 185 -39.14 -38.17 9.52
CA PRO A 185 -37.94 -38.95 9.75
C PRO A 185 -37.00 -38.90 8.53
N PRO A 186 -35.66 -38.93 8.74
CA PRO A 186 -34.71 -39.04 7.65
C PRO A 186 -34.96 -40.29 6.82
N VAL A 187 -34.87 -40.15 5.51
CA VAL A 187 -35.05 -41.24 4.56
C VAL A 187 -33.74 -41.94 4.25
N LEU A 188 -32.65 -41.18 4.23
CA LEU A 188 -31.29 -41.73 4.05
C LEU A 188 -30.80 -42.35 5.35
N THR A 189 -30.03 -43.44 5.25
CA THR A 189 -29.24 -43.92 6.36
C THR A 189 -28.09 -42.91 6.65
N TYR A 190 -27.59 -42.92 7.87
CA TYR A 190 -26.48 -42.03 8.24
C TYR A 190 -25.27 -42.12 7.28
N ARG A 191 -24.91 -43.33 6.89
CA ARG A 191 -23.80 -43.57 5.94
C ARG A 191 -24.08 -42.96 4.57
N GLN A 192 -25.29 -43.09 4.07
CA GLN A 192 -25.73 -42.50 2.80
C GLN A 192 -25.69 -40.95 2.87
N PHE A 193 -26.19 -40.39 3.98
CA PHE A 193 -26.16 -38.94 4.22
C PHE A 193 -24.73 -38.39 4.30
N GLU A 194 -23.81 -39.09 4.99
CA GLU A 194 -22.43 -38.71 5.13
C GLU A 194 -21.68 -38.70 3.77
N VAL A 195 -21.87 -39.77 2.99
CA VAL A 195 -21.27 -39.88 1.64
C VAL A 195 -21.81 -38.78 0.73
N LEU A 196 -23.13 -38.55 0.74
CA LEU A 196 -23.77 -37.50 -0.05
C LEU A 196 -23.28 -36.11 0.38
N SER A 197 -23.18 -35.84 1.66
CA SER A 197 -22.68 -34.59 2.21
C SER A 197 -21.21 -34.35 1.84
N SER A 198 -20.38 -35.40 1.91
CA SER A 198 -18.95 -35.34 1.52
C SER A 198 -18.81 -35.06 0.01
N TYR A 199 -19.61 -35.71 -0.83
CA TYR A 199 -19.63 -35.43 -2.27
C TYR A 199 -20.00 -33.97 -2.56
N VAL A 200 -21.13 -33.50 -2.02
CA VAL A 200 -21.61 -32.13 -2.28
C VAL A 200 -20.64 -31.06 -1.80
N SER A 201 -19.94 -31.28 -0.69
CA SER A 201 -18.95 -30.33 -0.18
C SER A 201 -17.70 -30.24 -1.08
N ARG A 202 -17.32 -31.32 -1.75
CA ARG A 202 -16.09 -31.39 -2.58
C ARG A 202 -16.36 -31.36 -4.09
N ARG A 203 -17.61 -31.33 -4.54
CA ARG A 203 -17.97 -31.39 -5.97
C ARG A 203 -17.35 -30.30 -6.83
N THR A 204 -17.07 -29.11 -6.26
CA THR A 204 -16.44 -27.98 -6.95
C THR A 204 -14.94 -28.13 -7.10
N GLU A 205 -14.32 -29.05 -6.35
CA GLU A 205 -12.89 -29.38 -6.42
C GLU A 205 -12.60 -30.48 -7.45
N LEU A 206 -13.64 -31.20 -7.87
CA LEU A 206 -13.50 -32.30 -8.84
C LEU A 206 -13.47 -31.76 -10.27
N LEU A 207 -12.63 -32.38 -11.10
CA LEU A 207 -12.65 -32.16 -12.55
C LEU A 207 -14.03 -32.52 -13.12
N PRO A 208 -14.54 -31.84 -14.16
CA PRO A 208 -15.92 -32.06 -14.70
C PRO A 208 -16.24 -33.52 -14.99
N GLU A 209 -15.31 -34.24 -15.63
CA GLU A 209 -15.50 -35.67 -15.95
C GLU A 209 -15.52 -36.58 -14.71
N ALA A 210 -14.69 -36.32 -13.72
CA ALA A 210 -14.67 -37.07 -12.46
C ALA A 210 -15.92 -36.78 -11.66
N ARG A 211 -16.38 -35.52 -11.64
CA ARG A 211 -17.63 -35.11 -11.00
C ARG A 211 -18.83 -35.79 -11.61
N ALA A 212 -18.94 -35.88 -12.94
CA ALA A 212 -19.99 -36.55 -13.65
C ALA A 212 -20.06 -38.04 -13.30
N ARG A 213 -18.91 -38.75 -13.34
CA ARG A 213 -18.84 -40.18 -12.99
C ARG A 213 -19.23 -40.45 -11.54
N VAL A 214 -18.74 -39.64 -10.60
CA VAL A 214 -19.06 -39.80 -9.17
C VAL A 214 -20.54 -39.48 -8.92
N ALA A 215 -21.09 -38.43 -9.55
CA ALA A 215 -22.49 -38.08 -9.46
C ALA A 215 -23.39 -39.18 -9.99
N ALA A 216 -23.07 -39.76 -11.14
CA ALA A 216 -23.83 -40.86 -11.73
C ALA A 216 -23.81 -42.12 -10.85
N SER A 217 -22.63 -42.50 -10.36
CA SER A 217 -22.49 -43.67 -9.46
C SER A 217 -23.26 -43.48 -8.14
N LEU A 218 -23.15 -42.27 -7.55
CA LEU A 218 -23.87 -41.95 -6.30
C LEU A 218 -25.37 -41.87 -6.52
N ALA A 219 -25.83 -41.30 -7.64
CA ALA A 219 -27.23 -41.24 -7.99
C ALA A 219 -27.81 -42.65 -8.22
N ALA A 220 -27.07 -43.56 -8.85
CA ALA A 220 -27.48 -44.96 -9.00
C ALA A 220 -27.61 -45.69 -7.64
N SER A 221 -26.69 -45.41 -6.69
CA SER A 221 -26.75 -46.01 -5.35
C SER A 221 -27.87 -45.43 -4.46
N LEU A 222 -28.43 -44.28 -4.82
CA LEU A 222 -29.52 -43.60 -4.12
C LEU A 222 -30.80 -43.52 -4.96
N ALA A 223 -30.96 -44.36 -6.01
CA ALA A 223 -32.03 -44.28 -6.98
C ALA A 223 -33.42 -44.33 -6.32
N ASP A 224 -33.64 -45.24 -5.38
CA ASP A 224 -34.91 -45.42 -4.65
C ASP A 224 -35.35 -44.15 -3.91
N HIS A 225 -34.39 -43.36 -3.40
CA HIS A 225 -34.65 -42.13 -2.67
C HIS A 225 -34.76 -40.89 -3.58
N LEU A 226 -34.16 -40.96 -4.79
CA LEU A 226 -34.22 -39.89 -5.80
C LEU A 226 -35.53 -39.89 -6.59
N GLU A 227 -36.16 -41.07 -6.79
CA GLU A 227 -37.44 -41.18 -7.50
C GLU A 227 -38.61 -40.67 -6.67
N GLU A 228 -38.58 -40.88 -5.37
CA GLU A 228 -39.71 -40.59 -4.48
C GLU A 228 -39.83 -39.09 -4.10
N ARG A 229 -38.74 -38.27 -4.15
CA ARG A 229 -38.76 -36.93 -3.54
C ARG A 229 -37.91 -35.83 -4.17
N ALA A 230 -37.24 -36.04 -5.27
CA ALA A 230 -36.51 -34.97 -5.95
C ALA A 230 -37.27 -34.47 -7.18
N PRO A 231 -38.02 -33.35 -7.10
CA PRO A 231 -38.63 -32.78 -8.29
C PRO A 231 -37.55 -32.42 -9.30
N VAL A 232 -37.76 -32.80 -10.55
CA VAL A 232 -36.87 -32.43 -11.66
C VAL A 232 -36.82 -30.91 -11.73
N PRO A 233 -35.64 -30.26 -11.60
CA PRO A 233 -35.57 -28.81 -11.73
C PRO A 233 -36.03 -28.38 -13.12
N ALA A 234 -37.07 -27.55 -13.19
CA ALA A 234 -37.68 -27.08 -14.45
C ALA A 234 -36.83 -26.02 -15.20
N ALA A 235 -35.67 -25.63 -14.71
CA ALA A 235 -34.84 -24.57 -15.30
C ALA A 235 -33.63 -25.14 -16.05
N ARG A 236 -33.61 -24.95 -17.37
CA ARG A 236 -32.38 -25.08 -18.18
C ARG A 236 -31.35 -24.05 -17.75
N PRO A 237 -30.08 -24.45 -17.51
CA PRO A 237 -29.03 -23.48 -17.29
C PRO A 237 -28.75 -22.65 -18.57
N PRO A 238 -28.49 -21.36 -18.46
CA PRO A 238 -28.11 -20.54 -19.60
C PRO A 238 -26.68 -20.87 -20.04
N GLY A 239 -26.49 -21.23 -21.32
CA GLY A 239 -25.17 -21.36 -21.95
C GLY A 239 -24.86 -22.78 -22.42
N GLY A 240 -24.78 -22.98 -23.69
CA GLY A 240 -24.59 -24.13 -24.57
C GLY A 240 -23.52 -25.18 -24.26
N TRP A 241 -23.58 -25.85 -23.10
CA TRP A 241 -22.73 -26.97 -22.74
C TRP A 241 -23.41 -28.29 -23.13
N ARG A 242 -22.71 -29.07 -23.96
CA ARG A 242 -23.13 -30.43 -24.34
C ARG A 242 -22.83 -31.41 -23.20
N GLY A 243 -23.71 -31.51 -22.21
CA GLY A 243 -23.55 -32.40 -21.04
C GLY A 243 -24.86 -32.48 -20.25
N GLY A 244 -25.99 -32.60 -20.94
CA GLY A 244 -27.33 -32.44 -20.34
C GLY A 244 -27.75 -33.51 -19.32
N GLU A 245 -27.20 -34.74 -19.34
CA GLU A 245 -27.54 -35.81 -18.38
C GLU A 245 -26.67 -35.81 -17.14
N ASP A 246 -25.37 -35.53 -17.28
CA ASP A 246 -24.39 -35.55 -16.18
C ASP A 246 -24.66 -34.46 -15.11
N LEU A 247 -25.20 -33.30 -15.52
CA LEU A 247 -25.56 -32.21 -14.61
C LEU A 247 -26.89 -32.43 -13.89
N ARG A 248 -27.77 -33.29 -14.42
CA ARG A 248 -29.03 -33.64 -13.77
C ARG A 248 -28.82 -34.47 -12.50
N HIS A 249 -27.86 -35.41 -12.51
CA HIS A 249 -27.54 -36.21 -11.34
C HIS A 249 -26.96 -35.34 -10.21
N ASP A 250 -26.04 -34.41 -10.51
CA ASP A 250 -25.47 -33.51 -9.51
C ASP A 250 -26.54 -32.62 -8.86
N GLY A 251 -27.44 -32.03 -9.66
CA GLY A 251 -28.54 -31.19 -9.17
C GLY A 251 -29.51 -31.96 -8.27
N ARG A 252 -29.88 -33.22 -8.64
CA ARG A 252 -30.76 -34.08 -7.85
C ARG A 252 -30.14 -34.50 -6.52
N LEU A 253 -28.84 -34.78 -6.50
CA LEU A 253 -28.12 -35.11 -5.29
C LEU A 253 -28.02 -33.92 -4.32
N VAL A 254 -27.83 -32.70 -4.84
CA VAL A 254 -27.86 -31.48 -4.02
C VAL A 254 -29.24 -31.26 -3.41
N ALA A 255 -30.31 -31.39 -4.21
CA ALA A 255 -31.67 -31.22 -3.74
C ALA A 255 -32.04 -32.27 -2.67
N LEU A 256 -31.61 -33.53 -2.84
CA LEU A 256 -31.78 -34.57 -1.84
C LEU A 256 -31.05 -34.25 -0.53
N LEU A 257 -29.82 -33.77 -0.59
CA LEU A 257 -29.08 -33.38 0.61
C LEU A 257 -29.75 -32.21 1.34
N GLU A 258 -30.24 -31.22 0.60
CA GLU A 258 -30.96 -30.08 1.19
C GLU A 258 -32.26 -30.48 1.85
N ALA A 259 -32.99 -31.44 1.29
CA ALA A 259 -34.20 -31.99 1.87
C ALA A 259 -33.96 -32.86 3.11
N GLU A 260 -32.84 -33.60 3.14
CA GLU A 260 -32.48 -34.49 4.25
C GLU A 260 -31.77 -33.78 5.40
N ARG A 261 -31.05 -32.70 5.12
CA ARG A 261 -30.27 -31.96 6.13
C ARG A 261 -31.10 -31.52 7.35
N PRO A 262 -32.32 -30.91 7.22
CA PRO A 262 -33.14 -30.54 8.36
C PRO A 262 -33.64 -31.73 9.15
N ARG A 263 -33.90 -32.89 8.49
CA ARG A 263 -34.39 -34.13 9.12
C ARG A 263 -33.32 -34.75 10.02
N TRP A 264 -32.07 -34.80 9.54
CA TRP A 264 -30.95 -35.28 10.32
C TRP A 264 -30.62 -34.32 11.47
N HIS A 265 -30.79 -33.01 11.28
CA HIS A 265 -30.61 -32.03 12.36
C HIS A 265 -31.69 -32.11 13.44
N ALA A 266 -32.92 -32.47 13.10
CA ALA A 266 -34.03 -32.58 14.05
C ALA A 266 -33.92 -33.83 14.96
N ARG A 267 -33.30 -34.92 14.49
CA ARG A 267 -33.23 -36.18 15.22
C ARG A 267 -32.27 -36.19 16.39
N GLY A 268 -31.22 -35.37 16.37
CA GLY A 268 -30.19 -35.34 17.43
C GLY A 268 -29.45 -36.68 17.65
N GLU A 269 -29.85 -37.73 16.92
CA GLU A 269 -29.36 -39.10 16.97
C GLU A 269 -28.47 -39.38 15.75
N GLY A 270 -27.36 -38.66 15.65
CA GLY A 270 -26.25 -39.19 14.88
C GLY A 270 -25.25 -39.79 15.88
N PRO A 271 -24.40 -40.73 15.50
CA PRO A 271 -23.25 -41.06 16.31
C PRO A 271 -22.59 -39.74 16.70
N THR A 272 -21.83 -39.71 17.75
CA THR A 272 -21.02 -38.57 18.25
C THR A 272 -20.26 -37.86 17.10
N SER A 273 -21.02 -37.51 16.08
CA SER A 273 -20.52 -36.98 14.82
C SER A 273 -20.14 -35.54 15.06
N ARG A 274 -19.02 -35.15 14.52
CA ARG A 274 -18.50 -33.76 14.53
C ARG A 274 -19.59 -32.75 14.13
N SER A 275 -20.55 -33.13 13.24
CA SER A 275 -21.67 -32.27 12.85
C SER A 275 -22.70 -32.05 13.98
N ALA A 276 -22.98 -33.06 14.81
CA ALA A 276 -23.87 -32.90 15.97
C ALA A 276 -23.23 -31.98 17.01
N GLN A 277 -21.91 -32.07 17.20
CA GLN A 277 -21.14 -31.16 18.06
C GLN A 277 -21.16 -29.73 17.53
N ALA A 278 -21.12 -29.52 16.21
CA ALA A 278 -21.25 -28.19 15.60
C ALA A 278 -22.65 -27.58 15.83
N VAL A 279 -23.72 -28.38 15.72
CA VAL A 279 -25.10 -27.95 16.05
C VAL A 279 -25.23 -27.61 17.54
N ALA A 280 -24.70 -28.45 18.42
CA ALA A 280 -24.67 -28.17 19.86
C ALA A 280 -23.91 -26.87 20.17
N LEU A 281 -22.79 -26.62 19.51
CA LEU A 281 -22.04 -25.40 19.62
C LEU A 281 -22.88 -24.17 19.25
N VAL A 282 -23.60 -24.19 18.13
CA VAL A 282 -24.51 -23.09 17.74
C VAL A 282 -25.58 -22.89 18.78
N ARG A 283 -26.24 -23.96 19.21
CA ARG A 283 -27.36 -23.91 20.18
C ARG A 283 -26.93 -23.32 21.52
N THR A 284 -25.72 -23.62 21.98
CA THR A 284 -25.22 -23.18 23.30
C THR A 284 -24.53 -21.83 23.26
N GLN A 285 -23.92 -21.44 22.12
CA GLN A 285 -23.06 -20.27 22.05
C GLN A 285 -23.60 -19.10 21.22
N SER A 286 -24.71 -19.28 20.50
CA SER A 286 -25.28 -18.25 19.61
C SER A 286 -25.57 -16.92 20.32
N GLN A 287 -26.07 -16.98 21.57
CA GLN A 287 -26.33 -15.77 22.36
C GLN A 287 -25.03 -15.00 22.65
N ARG A 288 -23.98 -15.70 23.06
CA ARG A 288 -22.67 -15.08 23.31
C ARG A 288 -22.07 -14.43 22.05
N TRP A 289 -22.22 -15.06 20.89
CA TRP A 289 -21.77 -14.46 19.63
C TRP A 289 -22.53 -13.19 19.29
N HIS A 290 -23.83 -13.16 19.55
CA HIS A 290 -24.65 -11.97 19.36
C HIS A 290 -24.25 -10.86 20.32
N ASP A 291 -24.08 -11.17 21.61
CA ASP A 291 -23.62 -10.21 22.62
C ASP A 291 -22.23 -9.66 22.28
N TYR A 292 -21.35 -10.53 21.79
CA TYR A 292 -20.02 -10.10 21.31
C TYR A 292 -20.14 -9.19 20.07
N GLU A 293 -21.02 -9.49 19.12
CA GLU A 293 -21.24 -8.64 17.93
C GLU A 293 -21.73 -7.25 18.32
N LEU A 294 -22.64 -7.14 19.29
CA LEU A 294 -23.11 -5.86 19.82
C LEU A 294 -21.97 -5.08 20.51
N LEU A 295 -21.17 -5.76 21.31
CA LEU A 295 -20.02 -5.14 21.97
C LEU A 295 -18.94 -4.72 20.96
N LEU A 296 -18.72 -5.53 19.92
CA LEU A 296 -17.82 -5.25 18.81
C LEU A 296 -18.25 -3.98 18.03
N GLU A 297 -19.54 -3.79 17.77
CA GLU A 297 -20.04 -2.59 17.09
C GLU A 297 -19.82 -1.31 17.94
N ARG A 298 -19.95 -1.41 19.27
CA ARG A 298 -19.59 -0.31 20.18
C ARG A 298 -18.08 -0.05 20.15
N ALA A 299 -17.25 -1.11 20.21
CA ALA A 299 -15.79 -1.03 20.19
C ALA A 299 -15.23 -0.43 18.88
N LYS A 300 -15.91 -0.61 17.74
CA LYS A 300 -15.55 0.01 16.45
C LYS A 300 -15.56 1.54 16.47
N ARG A 301 -16.36 2.15 17.34
CA ARG A 301 -16.39 3.60 17.54
C ARG A 301 -15.17 4.13 18.30
N GLY A 302 -14.36 3.24 18.85
CA GLY A 302 -13.11 3.48 19.55
C GLY A 302 -13.03 2.75 20.89
N LEU A 303 -12.01 1.90 21.08
CA LEU A 303 -11.78 1.18 22.34
C LEU A 303 -11.71 2.09 23.56
N ARG A 304 -11.15 3.30 23.43
CA ARG A 304 -11.08 4.30 24.51
C ARG A 304 -12.43 4.89 24.94
N ARG A 305 -13.47 4.66 24.13
CA ARG A 305 -14.85 5.11 24.43
C ARG A 305 -15.68 4.02 25.08
N LEU A 306 -15.17 2.80 25.16
CA LEU A 306 -15.81 1.75 25.94
C LEU A 306 -15.64 2.07 27.44
N PRO A 307 -16.66 1.78 28.27
CA PRO A 307 -16.50 1.75 29.73
C PRO A 307 -15.32 0.87 30.12
N GLU A 308 -14.62 1.21 31.19
CA GLU A 308 -13.42 0.49 31.63
C GLU A 308 -13.73 -0.98 31.96
N GLU A 309 -14.92 -1.26 32.48
CA GLU A 309 -15.45 -2.60 32.75
C GLU A 309 -15.69 -3.45 31.48
N ASP A 310 -16.00 -2.81 30.34
CA ASP A 310 -16.27 -3.51 29.08
C ASP A 310 -14.99 -3.94 28.34
N LEU A 311 -13.83 -3.36 28.64
CA LEU A 311 -12.55 -3.72 27.99
C LEU A 311 -12.09 -5.16 28.31
N PRO A 312 -12.03 -5.59 29.58
CA PRO A 312 -11.71 -6.98 29.91
C PRO A 312 -12.76 -7.97 29.36
N ARG A 313 -14.05 -7.59 29.42
CA ARG A 313 -15.15 -8.36 28.86
C ARG A 313 -15.00 -8.57 27.35
N PHE A 314 -14.68 -7.50 26.60
CA PHE A 314 -14.44 -7.57 25.17
C PHE A 314 -13.28 -8.51 24.82
N ALA A 315 -12.15 -8.41 25.55
CA ALA A 315 -10.99 -9.26 25.35
C ALA A 315 -11.27 -10.73 25.74
N GLY A 316 -12.06 -10.96 26.79
CA GLY A 316 -12.51 -12.29 27.19
C GLY A 316 -13.38 -12.94 26.13
N MET A 317 -14.44 -12.25 25.69
CA MET A 317 -15.36 -12.74 24.66
C MET A 317 -14.66 -12.98 23.31
N TYR A 318 -13.69 -12.12 22.93
CA TYR A 318 -12.87 -12.34 21.74
C TYR A 318 -12.17 -13.71 21.78
N ARG A 319 -11.49 -14.03 22.92
CA ARG A 319 -10.79 -15.32 23.07
C ARG A 319 -11.74 -16.51 23.02
N GLU A 320 -12.92 -16.38 23.62
CA GLU A 320 -13.95 -17.41 23.59
C GLU A 320 -14.48 -17.65 22.17
N VAL A 321 -14.79 -16.57 21.42
CA VAL A 321 -15.23 -16.68 20.02
C VAL A 321 -14.12 -17.25 19.13
N ALA A 322 -12.86 -16.93 19.39
CA ALA A 322 -11.72 -17.54 18.71
C ALA A 322 -11.63 -19.06 18.99
N ALA A 323 -11.84 -19.47 20.23
CA ALA A 323 -11.92 -20.89 20.59
C ALA A 323 -13.12 -21.59 19.93
N ASP A 324 -14.26 -20.91 19.83
CA ASP A 324 -15.44 -21.45 19.15
C ASP A 324 -15.23 -21.62 17.64
N LEU A 325 -14.47 -20.71 16.99
CA LEU A 325 -14.06 -20.87 15.60
C LEU A 325 -13.17 -22.13 15.42
N ALA A 326 -12.24 -22.36 16.34
CA ALA A 326 -11.41 -23.58 16.30
C ALA A 326 -12.27 -24.85 16.48
N ARG A 327 -13.24 -24.83 17.41
CA ARG A 327 -14.21 -25.92 17.62
C ARG A 327 -15.08 -26.13 16.38
N ALA A 328 -15.64 -25.04 15.79
CA ALA A 328 -16.48 -25.13 14.59
C ALA A 328 -15.74 -25.79 13.42
N ARG A 329 -14.45 -25.53 13.26
CA ARG A 329 -13.62 -26.20 12.27
C ARG A 329 -13.38 -27.67 12.58
N THR A 330 -13.07 -27.98 13.84
CA THR A 330 -12.85 -29.36 14.30
C THR A 330 -14.10 -30.20 14.16
N TYR A 331 -15.28 -29.60 14.40
CA TYR A 331 -16.57 -30.27 14.32
C TYR A 331 -17.19 -30.24 12.92
N HIS A 332 -16.43 -29.81 11.90
CA HIS A 332 -16.94 -29.67 10.53
C HIS A 332 -18.24 -28.86 10.44
N GLY A 333 -18.33 -27.77 11.22
CA GLY A 333 -19.43 -26.81 11.14
C GLY A 333 -19.64 -26.29 9.71
N SER A 334 -20.85 -25.83 9.41
CA SER A 334 -21.16 -25.31 8.08
C SER A 334 -20.20 -24.19 7.66
N ILE A 335 -20.00 -24.01 6.36
CA ILE A 335 -19.12 -22.97 5.81
C ILE A 335 -19.59 -21.60 6.29
N GLU A 336 -20.91 -21.38 6.34
CA GLU A 336 -21.52 -20.13 6.80
C GLU A 336 -21.20 -19.83 8.27
N LEU A 337 -21.24 -20.87 9.14
CA LEU A 337 -20.86 -20.74 10.54
C LEU A 337 -19.38 -20.38 10.68
N GLN A 338 -18.50 -21.07 9.97
CA GLN A 338 -17.08 -20.80 10.01
C GLN A 338 -16.78 -19.40 9.50
N GLU A 339 -17.37 -18.96 8.39
CA GLU A 339 -17.20 -17.62 7.83
C GLU A 339 -17.75 -16.52 8.75
N SER A 340 -18.84 -16.77 9.46
CA SER A 340 -19.40 -15.83 10.43
C SER A 340 -18.50 -15.67 11.65
N LEU A 341 -18.00 -16.77 12.20
CA LEU A 341 -17.05 -16.74 13.32
C LEU A 341 -15.69 -16.15 12.90
N GLU A 342 -15.17 -16.49 11.70
CA GLU A 342 -13.95 -15.86 11.16
C GLU A 342 -14.07 -14.35 11.06
N ARG A 343 -15.23 -13.84 10.66
CA ARG A 343 -15.50 -12.41 10.57
C ARG A 343 -15.49 -11.75 11.94
N LEU A 344 -16.15 -12.35 12.94
CA LEU A 344 -16.18 -11.85 14.31
C LEU A 344 -14.79 -11.84 14.93
N VAL A 345 -14.04 -12.94 14.79
CA VAL A 345 -12.65 -13.04 15.28
C VAL A 345 -11.76 -12.04 14.55
N GLY A 346 -11.84 -11.95 13.22
CA GLY A 346 -11.07 -10.99 12.44
C GLY A 346 -11.33 -9.54 12.82
N ALA A 347 -12.59 -9.19 13.08
CA ALA A 347 -12.96 -7.84 13.49
C ALA A 347 -12.46 -7.50 14.91
N GLY A 348 -12.56 -8.45 15.85
CA GLY A 348 -12.01 -8.28 17.20
C GLY A 348 -10.49 -8.20 17.22
N HIS A 349 -9.81 -9.08 16.47
CA HIS A 349 -8.37 -9.06 16.29
C HIS A 349 -7.89 -7.67 15.79
N ASN A 350 -8.57 -7.12 14.81
CA ASN A 350 -8.29 -5.80 14.26
C ASN A 350 -8.40 -4.65 15.27
N LEU A 351 -9.21 -4.80 16.29
CA LEU A 351 -9.38 -3.78 17.34
C LEU A 351 -8.37 -3.96 18.46
N LEU A 352 -8.17 -5.21 18.96
CA LEU A 352 -7.29 -5.51 20.09
C LEU A 352 -5.81 -5.36 19.73
N TYR A 353 -5.42 -5.82 18.54
CA TYR A 353 -4.02 -5.84 18.10
C TYR A 353 -3.64 -4.68 17.20
N ARG A 354 -4.50 -3.64 17.14
CA ARG A 354 -4.15 -2.41 16.44
C ARG A 354 -2.97 -1.75 17.14
N PRO A 355 -1.82 -1.55 16.45
CA PRO A 355 -0.71 -0.81 17.04
C PRO A 355 -1.21 0.61 17.37
N LEU A 356 -1.22 0.94 18.65
CA LEU A 356 -1.50 2.29 19.14
C LEU A 356 -0.30 3.17 18.80
N GLY A 357 -0.19 3.61 17.56
CA GLY A 357 0.86 4.51 17.12
C GLY A 357 0.54 5.95 17.51
N ARG A 358 1.30 6.53 18.42
CA ARG A 358 1.48 7.98 18.54
C ARG A 358 2.25 8.45 17.30
N SER A 359 1.54 8.58 16.17
CA SER A 359 2.16 8.78 14.84
C SER A 359 3.02 10.05 14.78
N TRP A 360 2.67 11.10 15.53
CA TRP A 360 3.45 12.34 15.56
C TRP A 360 4.74 12.21 16.37
N GLU A 361 4.69 11.60 17.54
CA GLU A 361 5.90 11.36 18.35
C GLU A 361 6.89 10.42 17.63
N ALA A 362 6.37 9.37 17.00
CA ALA A 362 7.19 8.47 16.20
C ALA A 362 7.83 9.17 14.98
N LEU A 363 7.08 10.06 14.30
CA LEU A 363 7.62 10.86 13.21
C LEU A 363 8.70 11.82 13.72
N ARG A 364 8.45 12.51 14.83
CA ARG A 364 9.41 13.42 15.45
C ARG A 364 10.68 12.68 15.86
N ALA A 365 10.57 11.56 16.58
CA ALA A 365 11.72 10.75 16.98
C ALA A 365 12.50 10.23 15.75
N TRP A 366 11.78 9.85 14.71
CA TRP A 366 12.42 9.40 13.48
C TRP A 366 13.14 10.54 12.75
N VAL A 367 12.54 11.73 12.64
CA VAL A 367 13.20 12.90 12.02
C VAL A 367 14.39 13.34 12.85
N SER A 368 14.25 13.43 14.18
CA SER A 368 15.34 13.95 15.04
C SER A 368 16.51 12.97 15.21
N GLY A 369 16.27 11.66 15.13
CA GLY A 369 17.30 10.65 15.43
C GLY A 369 17.40 9.53 14.41
N GLY A 370 16.30 8.93 14.01
CA GLY A 370 16.27 7.75 13.16
C GLY A 370 16.82 7.98 11.74
N PHE A 371 16.46 9.09 11.09
CA PHE A 371 16.94 9.42 9.75
C PHE A 371 18.46 9.72 9.72
N PRO A 372 19.03 10.59 10.58
CA PRO A 372 20.48 10.81 10.61
C PRO A 372 21.25 9.52 10.94
N ALA A 373 20.74 8.70 11.87
CA ALA A 373 21.37 7.42 12.19
C ALA A 373 21.38 6.46 10.98
N LEU A 374 20.29 6.46 10.18
CA LEU A 374 20.19 5.66 8.97
C LEU A 374 21.15 6.11 7.88
N VAL A 375 21.28 7.44 7.66
CA VAL A 375 22.23 8.02 6.70
C VAL A 375 23.66 7.62 7.09
N ARG A 376 24.06 7.78 8.37
CA ARG A 376 25.39 7.38 8.85
C ARG A 376 25.66 5.89 8.70
N ARG A 377 24.68 5.04 9.01
CA ARG A 377 24.84 3.59 8.85
C ARG A 377 25.08 3.20 7.40
N LEU A 378 24.50 3.93 6.45
CA LEU A 378 24.63 3.69 5.02
C LEU A 378 25.66 4.64 4.36
N LEU A 379 26.55 5.27 5.15
CA LEU A 379 27.52 6.23 4.66
C LEU A 379 28.35 5.75 3.45
N PRO A 380 28.81 4.49 3.37
CA PRO A 380 29.52 4.01 2.18
C PRO A 380 28.68 4.09 0.91
N VAL A 381 27.38 3.80 1.00
CA VAL A 381 26.46 3.87 -0.14
C VAL A 381 26.12 5.32 -0.48
N VAL A 382 26.00 6.18 0.53
CA VAL A 382 25.82 7.64 0.36
C VAL A 382 27.04 8.25 -0.32
N ALA A 383 28.25 7.86 0.10
CA ALA A 383 29.50 8.30 -0.53
C ALA A 383 29.60 7.86 -1.99
N LEU A 384 29.21 6.62 -2.30
CA LEU A 384 29.16 6.12 -3.68
C LEU A 384 28.16 6.94 -4.53
N ALA A 385 26.96 7.21 -4.00
CA ALA A 385 25.98 8.06 -4.69
C ALA A 385 26.50 9.48 -4.91
N GLY A 386 27.19 10.05 -3.92
CA GLY A 386 27.88 11.33 -4.06
C GLY A 386 28.94 11.30 -5.15
N LEU A 387 29.77 10.25 -5.20
CA LEU A 387 30.79 10.10 -6.24
C LEU A 387 30.16 10.02 -7.64
N LEU A 388 29.07 9.27 -7.78
CA LEU A 388 28.34 9.13 -9.05
C LEU A 388 27.67 10.43 -9.51
N LEU A 389 27.36 11.35 -8.62
CA LEU A 389 26.80 12.67 -8.93
C LEU A 389 27.92 13.70 -9.16
N PHE A 390 28.80 13.89 -8.16
CA PHE A 390 29.80 14.97 -8.16
C PHE A 390 30.99 14.68 -9.08
N GLY A 391 31.39 13.41 -9.27
CA GLY A 391 32.46 13.05 -10.20
C GLY A 391 32.17 13.51 -11.63
N PRO A 392 31.08 13.06 -12.25
CA PRO A 392 30.68 13.54 -13.58
C PRO A 392 30.40 15.05 -13.63
N MET A 393 29.85 15.63 -12.55
CA MET A 393 29.60 17.07 -12.45
C MET A 393 30.89 17.87 -12.59
N PHE A 394 31.93 17.53 -11.83
CA PHE A 394 33.21 18.24 -11.91
C PHE A 394 33.96 18.00 -13.23
N ALA A 395 33.90 16.76 -13.75
CA ALA A 395 34.49 16.42 -15.04
C ALA A 395 33.85 17.24 -16.19
N THR A 396 32.52 17.28 -16.22
CA THR A 396 31.77 18.01 -17.27
C THR A 396 31.92 19.53 -17.07
N TYR A 397 31.94 20.02 -15.83
CA TYR A 397 32.25 21.44 -15.54
C TYR A 397 33.59 21.83 -16.12
N ALA A 398 34.66 21.08 -15.87
CA ALA A 398 36.00 21.37 -16.37
C ALA A 398 36.05 21.32 -17.90
N HIS A 399 35.39 20.32 -18.50
CA HIS A 399 35.36 20.15 -19.95
C HIS A 399 34.63 21.32 -20.65
N VAL A 400 33.40 21.64 -20.25
CA VAL A 400 32.58 22.70 -20.86
C VAL A 400 33.17 24.09 -20.60
N ARG A 401 33.85 24.31 -19.46
CA ARG A 401 34.56 25.57 -19.18
C ARG A 401 35.69 25.86 -20.19
N THR A 402 36.39 24.81 -20.62
CA THR A 402 37.50 24.92 -21.58
C THR A 402 37.01 24.89 -23.02
N ASP A 403 35.99 24.10 -23.33
CA ASP A 403 35.39 23.98 -24.67
C ASP A 403 33.87 24.10 -24.56
N PRO A 404 33.29 25.31 -24.80
CA PRO A 404 31.87 25.56 -24.66
C PRO A 404 31.01 24.87 -25.73
N ASP A 405 31.58 24.50 -26.89
CA ASP A 405 30.84 23.80 -27.94
C ASP A 405 30.35 22.42 -27.49
N VAL A 406 31.07 21.79 -26.57
CA VAL A 406 30.68 20.51 -25.96
C VAL A 406 29.39 20.62 -25.13
N ALA A 407 29.00 21.83 -24.70
CA ALA A 407 27.76 22.05 -23.96
C ALA A 407 26.53 21.58 -24.75
N ARG A 408 26.57 21.61 -26.10
CA ARG A 408 25.49 21.14 -26.98
C ARG A 408 25.16 19.64 -26.81
N THR A 409 26.11 18.87 -26.30
CA THR A 409 25.90 17.45 -25.98
C THR A 409 25.04 17.24 -24.73
N TYR A 410 25.07 18.20 -23.80
CA TYR A 410 24.48 18.07 -22.47
C TYR A 410 23.28 18.96 -22.22
N LEU A 411 23.18 20.09 -22.94
CA LEU A 411 22.19 21.15 -22.69
C LEU A 411 21.32 21.42 -23.90
N PRO A 412 20.03 21.72 -23.68
CA PRO A 412 19.14 22.27 -24.70
C PRO A 412 19.63 23.64 -25.21
N VAL A 413 19.30 23.95 -26.46
CA VAL A 413 19.72 25.20 -27.13
C VAL A 413 19.28 26.43 -26.33
N GLU A 414 18.10 26.41 -25.72
CA GLU A 414 17.57 27.50 -24.91
C GLU A 414 18.41 27.78 -23.65
N MET A 415 19.02 26.75 -23.07
CA MET A 415 19.93 26.94 -21.92
C MET A 415 21.29 27.48 -22.36
N ILE A 416 21.76 27.08 -23.54
CA ILE A 416 23.01 27.57 -24.11
C ILE A 416 22.89 29.06 -24.44
N SER A 417 21.86 29.44 -25.22
CA SER A 417 21.61 30.84 -25.57
C SER A 417 21.41 31.75 -24.35
N ARG A 418 20.82 31.20 -23.27
CA ARG A 418 20.69 31.93 -22.00
C ARG A 418 22.03 32.17 -21.32
N ALA A 419 22.96 31.23 -21.39
CA ALA A 419 24.28 31.36 -20.83
C ALA A 419 25.18 32.29 -21.67
N GLU A 420 25.07 32.22 -23.00
CA GLU A 420 25.77 33.14 -23.93
C GLU A 420 25.38 34.60 -23.68
N ASN A 421 24.12 34.87 -23.36
CA ASN A 421 23.61 36.20 -23.01
C ASN A 421 23.77 36.56 -21.52
N ALA A 422 24.48 35.75 -20.72
CA ALA A 422 24.55 35.93 -19.28
C ALA A 422 25.33 37.18 -18.86
N ALA A 423 26.39 37.53 -19.61
CA ALA A 423 27.17 38.74 -19.35
C ALA A 423 26.35 40.03 -19.54
N ASP A 424 25.57 40.13 -20.61
CA ASP A 424 24.67 41.27 -20.89
C ASP A 424 23.54 41.36 -19.85
N ARG A 425 23.08 40.24 -19.39
CA ARG A 425 22.07 40.15 -18.31
C ARG A 425 22.64 40.65 -16.99
N ALA A 426 23.86 40.24 -16.66
CA ALA A 426 24.54 40.71 -15.46
C ALA A 426 24.78 42.23 -15.53
N ALA A 427 25.25 42.74 -16.67
CA ALA A 427 25.49 44.18 -16.89
C ALA A 427 24.19 45.00 -16.79
N SER A 428 23.06 44.44 -17.19
CA SER A 428 21.73 45.08 -17.09
C SER A 428 21.03 44.87 -15.73
N GLY A 429 21.72 44.30 -14.73
CA GLY A 429 21.17 44.04 -13.41
C GLY A 429 20.09 42.95 -13.37
N ARG A 430 19.93 42.16 -14.45
CA ARG A 430 18.99 41.05 -14.52
C ARG A 430 19.58 39.80 -13.87
N GLY A 431 18.76 39.09 -13.09
CA GLY A 431 19.18 37.88 -12.40
C GLY A 431 19.31 36.64 -13.32
N TYR A 432 19.73 35.52 -12.72
CA TYR A 432 19.73 34.19 -13.40
C TYR A 432 18.39 33.83 -13.98
N VAL A 433 17.33 34.08 -13.24
CA VAL A 433 15.94 33.92 -13.66
C VAL A 433 15.35 35.29 -13.98
N ASP A 434 14.98 35.49 -15.23
CA ASP A 434 14.36 36.73 -15.72
C ASP A 434 12.90 36.42 -16.08
N VAL A 435 12.11 36.18 -15.06
CA VAL A 435 10.69 35.90 -15.18
C VAL A 435 9.95 37.04 -14.50
N PRO A 436 8.92 37.63 -15.13
CA PRO A 436 8.08 38.63 -14.50
C PRO A 436 7.64 38.16 -13.09
N SER A 437 7.65 39.05 -12.11
CA SER A 437 7.33 38.73 -10.70
C SER A 437 6.00 37.98 -10.55
N GLY A 438 5.02 38.27 -11.41
CA GLY A 438 3.74 37.56 -11.46
C GLY A 438 3.82 36.10 -11.93
N LEU A 439 4.89 35.67 -12.64
CA LEU A 439 5.05 34.28 -13.10
C LEU A 439 6.07 33.48 -12.27
N MET A 440 6.75 34.14 -11.31
CA MET A 440 7.74 33.50 -10.42
C MET A 440 7.19 32.26 -9.69
N PRO A 441 5.97 32.26 -9.12
CA PRO A 441 5.42 31.08 -8.44
C PRO A 441 5.28 29.87 -9.37
N MET A 442 4.89 30.09 -10.61
CA MET A 442 4.77 29.03 -11.61
C MET A 442 6.15 28.48 -11.99
N PHE A 443 7.14 29.34 -12.20
CA PHE A 443 8.50 28.95 -12.51
C PHE A 443 9.14 28.15 -11.36
N SER A 444 9.02 28.62 -10.12
CA SER A 444 9.48 27.89 -8.93
C SER A 444 8.82 26.51 -8.82
N THR A 445 7.53 26.41 -9.13
CA THR A 445 6.82 25.12 -9.12
C THR A 445 7.39 24.15 -10.17
N LEU A 446 7.76 24.61 -11.36
CA LEU A 446 8.37 23.77 -12.39
C LEU A 446 9.76 23.27 -11.95
N LEU A 447 10.56 24.11 -11.32
CA LEU A 447 11.87 23.72 -10.78
C LEU A 447 11.73 22.69 -9.66
N ILE A 448 10.88 22.97 -8.67
CA ILE A 448 10.56 22.01 -7.59
C ILE A 448 10.10 20.67 -8.18
N SER A 449 9.22 20.71 -9.18
CA SER A 449 8.72 19.51 -9.85
C SER A 449 9.83 18.70 -10.51
N ASN A 450 10.79 19.37 -11.15
CA ASN A 450 11.96 18.72 -11.74
C ASN A 450 12.84 18.05 -10.68
N ASN A 451 13.14 18.74 -9.57
CA ASN A 451 14.00 18.23 -8.50
C ASN A 451 13.36 17.05 -7.77
N VAL A 452 12.05 17.11 -7.53
CA VAL A 452 11.27 15.99 -7.03
C VAL A 452 11.34 14.80 -8.01
N ARG A 453 11.13 15.03 -9.31
CA ARG A 453 11.18 13.99 -10.34
C ARG A 453 12.56 13.32 -10.39
N VAL A 454 13.66 14.08 -10.43
CA VAL A 454 15.03 13.54 -10.43
C VAL A 454 15.30 12.70 -9.19
N THR A 455 14.94 13.20 -8.00
CA THR A 455 15.13 12.51 -6.73
C THR A 455 14.38 11.18 -6.70
N PHE A 456 13.13 11.16 -7.16
CA PHE A 456 12.34 9.91 -7.20
C PHE A 456 12.81 8.95 -8.29
N LEU A 457 13.27 9.43 -9.45
CA LEU A 457 13.86 8.60 -10.49
C LEU A 457 15.18 7.95 -10.03
N ALA A 458 16.02 8.70 -9.31
CA ALA A 458 17.24 8.16 -8.71
C ALA A 458 16.93 7.01 -7.73
N PHE A 459 15.88 7.13 -6.92
CA PHE A 459 15.42 6.04 -6.07
C PHE A 459 14.82 4.87 -6.88
N ALA A 460 13.91 5.16 -7.81
CA ALA A 460 13.20 4.15 -8.60
C ALA A 460 14.16 3.31 -9.48
N GLY A 461 15.24 3.93 -9.98
CA GLY A 461 16.29 3.25 -10.75
C GLY A 461 16.98 2.11 -9.98
N GLY A 462 16.84 2.07 -8.67
CA GLY A 462 17.33 0.97 -7.82
C GLY A 462 16.72 -0.38 -8.17
N ILE A 463 15.51 -0.44 -8.73
CA ILE A 463 14.86 -1.69 -9.14
C ILE A 463 15.61 -2.41 -10.26
N LEU A 464 16.36 -1.67 -11.08
CA LEU A 464 17.25 -2.21 -12.10
C LEU A 464 18.62 -2.59 -11.50
N ALA A 465 18.61 -3.23 -10.34
CA ALA A 465 19.82 -3.62 -9.61
C ALA A 465 20.78 -2.44 -9.30
N GLY A 466 20.26 -1.22 -9.24
CA GLY A 466 21.02 0.01 -9.00
C GLY A 466 21.57 0.69 -10.26
N LEU A 467 21.54 0.05 -11.42
CA LEU A 467 22.06 0.61 -12.68
C LEU A 467 21.28 1.86 -13.10
N GLY A 468 19.95 1.84 -12.99
CA GLY A 468 19.13 3.01 -13.29
C GLY A 468 19.43 4.19 -12.35
N THR A 469 19.69 3.93 -11.07
CA THR A 469 20.12 4.96 -10.11
C THR A 469 21.46 5.57 -10.53
N ALA A 470 22.45 4.73 -10.87
CA ALA A 470 23.76 5.21 -11.32
C ALA A 470 23.64 6.09 -12.56
N ALA A 471 22.85 5.65 -13.57
CA ALA A 471 22.61 6.43 -14.78
C ALA A 471 21.96 7.80 -14.46
N VAL A 472 20.92 7.85 -13.62
CA VAL A 472 20.26 9.11 -13.24
C VAL A 472 21.23 10.04 -12.52
N LEU A 473 22.05 9.55 -11.59
CA LEU A 473 23.03 10.38 -10.86
C LEU A 473 24.11 10.92 -11.79
N ILE A 474 24.67 10.08 -12.67
CA ILE A 474 25.70 10.47 -13.65
C ILE A 474 25.14 11.53 -14.60
N LEU A 475 23.99 11.28 -15.24
CA LEU A 475 23.39 12.21 -16.21
C LEU A 475 23.02 13.55 -15.55
N ASN A 476 22.49 13.51 -14.32
CA ASN A 476 22.15 14.73 -13.59
C ASN A 476 23.42 15.51 -13.19
N GLY A 477 24.48 14.82 -12.76
CA GLY A 477 25.78 15.43 -12.49
C GLY A 477 26.37 16.09 -13.74
N MET A 478 26.36 15.40 -14.88
CA MET A 478 26.83 15.95 -16.16
C MET A 478 26.04 17.18 -16.56
N HIS A 479 24.70 17.16 -16.43
CA HIS A 479 23.85 18.31 -16.75
C HIS A 479 24.17 19.53 -15.87
N ILE A 480 24.26 19.34 -14.54
CA ILE A 480 24.61 20.42 -13.61
C ILE A 480 26.00 20.95 -13.92
N GLY A 481 26.99 20.06 -14.13
CA GLY A 481 28.37 20.43 -14.48
C GLY A 481 28.45 21.26 -15.76
N ALA A 482 27.67 20.88 -16.78
CA ALA A 482 27.60 21.61 -18.04
C ALA A 482 27.06 23.04 -17.87
N VAL A 483 25.98 23.20 -17.09
CA VAL A 483 25.42 24.54 -16.80
C VAL A 483 26.47 25.41 -16.10
N PHE A 484 27.04 24.92 -15.00
CA PHE A 484 28.03 25.69 -14.24
C PHE A 484 29.32 25.98 -15.06
N GLY A 485 29.76 25.00 -15.90
CA GLY A 485 30.92 25.15 -16.77
C GLY A 485 30.70 26.24 -17.83
N LEU A 486 29.52 26.26 -18.44
CA LEU A 486 29.17 27.22 -19.48
C LEU A 486 29.07 28.65 -18.93
N TYR A 487 28.42 28.82 -17.76
CA TYR A 487 28.39 30.13 -17.08
C TYR A 487 29.78 30.57 -16.59
N ALA A 488 30.66 29.63 -16.23
CA ALA A 488 32.05 29.96 -15.88
C ALA A 488 32.88 30.38 -17.11
N HIS A 489 32.63 29.77 -18.27
CA HIS A 489 33.26 30.16 -19.53
C HIS A 489 32.91 31.61 -19.91
N HIS A 490 31.65 32.01 -19.76
CA HIS A 490 31.17 33.36 -20.05
C HIS A 490 31.37 34.36 -18.89
N GLU A 491 32.20 34.06 -17.91
CA GLU A 491 32.52 34.91 -16.72
C GLU A 491 31.28 35.34 -15.91
N ALA A 492 30.17 34.60 -16.05
CA ALA A 492 28.89 34.90 -15.45
C ALA A 492 28.52 33.96 -14.27
N SER A 493 29.51 33.31 -13.64
CA SER A 493 29.33 32.37 -12.52
C SER A 493 28.52 32.95 -11.37
N ALA A 494 28.68 34.26 -11.09
CA ALA A 494 27.97 34.93 -10.00
C ALA A 494 26.45 34.86 -10.13
N LEU A 495 25.92 34.84 -11.36
CA LEU A 495 24.48 34.73 -11.62
C LEU A 495 23.91 33.35 -11.19
N VAL A 496 24.56 32.28 -11.66
CA VAL A 496 24.10 30.93 -11.37
C VAL A 496 24.29 30.57 -9.89
N TRP A 497 25.44 30.95 -9.31
CA TRP A 497 25.69 30.73 -7.89
C TRP A 497 24.76 31.53 -7.00
N GLY A 498 24.49 32.80 -7.32
CA GLY A 498 23.55 33.63 -6.58
C GLY A 498 22.10 33.08 -6.55
N PHE A 499 21.72 32.30 -7.55
CA PHE A 499 20.42 31.64 -7.58
C PHE A 499 20.44 30.27 -6.89
N VAL A 500 21.44 29.41 -7.19
CA VAL A 500 21.47 28.03 -6.75
C VAL A 500 21.97 27.88 -5.29
N ALA A 501 22.91 28.71 -4.84
CA ALA A 501 23.54 28.50 -3.54
C ALA A 501 22.59 28.39 -2.35
N PRO A 502 21.52 29.20 -2.22
CA PRO A 502 20.62 29.13 -1.06
C PRO A 502 19.93 27.79 -0.88
N HIS A 503 19.51 27.11 -1.96
CA HIS A 503 18.76 25.86 -1.93
C HIS A 503 19.59 24.64 -2.31
N GLY A 504 20.65 24.80 -3.09
CA GLY A 504 21.42 23.72 -3.69
C GLY A 504 22.00 22.73 -2.69
N VAL A 505 22.39 23.16 -1.49
CA VAL A 505 22.86 22.26 -0.42
C VAL A 505 21.79 21.24 -0.05
N LEU A 506 20.54 21.69 0.13
CA LEU A 506 19.42 20.84 0.52
C LEU A 506 19.04 19.88 -0.61
N GLU A 507 18.98 20.38 -1.84
CA GLU A 507 18.62 19.59 -3.02
C GLU A 507 19.66 18.54 -3.37
N LEU A 508 20.93 18.91 -3.46
CA LEU A 508 22.01 17.97 -3.77
C LEU A 508 22.11 16.89 -2.68
N THR A 509 21.94 17.28 -1.40
CA THR A 509 21.84 16.29 -0.31
C THR A 509 20.66 15.35 -0.52
N ALA A 510 19.48 15.86 -0.89
CA ALA A 510 18.31 15.04 -1.15
C ALA A 510 18.52 14.07 -2.33
N ILE A 511 19.12 14.54 -3.44
CA ILE A 511 19.44 13.70 -4.62
C ILE A 511 20.44 12.60 -4.24
N VAL A 512 21.53 12.93 -3.53
CA VAL A 512 22.54 11.95 -3.09
C VAL A 512 21.93 10.89 -2.16
N VAL A 513 21.17 11.31 -1.14
CA VAL A 513 20.55 10.38 -0.18
C VAL A 513 19.49 9.51 -0.86
N SER A 514 18.73 10.06 -1.80
CA SER A 514 17.76 9.28 -2.59
C SER A 514 18.46 8.31 -3.55
N GLY A 515 19.56 8.73 -4.17
CA GLY A 515 20.41 7.84 -4.95
C GLY A 515 20.99 6.71 -4.10
N ALA A 516 21.46 7.02 -2.90
CA ALA A 516 21.90 5.99 -1.96
C ALA A 516 20.77 5.01 -1.60
N ALA A 517 19.54 5.48 -1.42
CA ALA A 517 18.38 4.64 -1.20
C ALA A 517 18.13 3.70 -2.39
N GLY A 518 18.24 4.20 -3.62
CA GLY A 518 18.13 3.40 -4.84
C GLY A 518 19.24 2.35 -4.98
N LEU A 519 20.49 2.72 -4.78
CA LEU A 519 21.64 1.78 -4.79
C LEU A 519 21.51 0.72 -3.70
N TRP A 520 21.05 1.12 -2.50
CA TRP A 520 20.83 0.19 -1.39
C TRP A 520 19.71 -0.81 -1.69
N LEU A 521 18.62 -0.35 -2.29
CA LEU A 521 17.53 -1.20 -2.76
C LEU A 521 18.03 -2.18 -3.84
N GLY A 522 18.76 -1.69 -4.84
CA GLY A 522 19.32 -2.48 -5.92
C GLY A 522 20.30 -3.55 -5.44
N SER A 523 21.09 -3.24 -4.43
CA SER A 523 22.02 -4.19 -3.82
C SER A 523 21.31 -5.44 -3.25
N ALA A 524 20.02 -5.36 -2.90
CA ALA A 524 19.25 -6.52 -2.44
C ALA A 524 19.10 -7.61 -3.51
N LEU A 525 19.12 -7.22 -4.78
CA LEU A 525 19.02 -8.13 -5.92
C LEU A 525 20.37 -8.76 -6.27
N LEU A 526 21.47 -7.98 -6.16
CA LEU A 526 22.84 -8.38 -6.51
C LEU A 526 23.50 -9.20 -5.41
N ALA A 527 23.39 -8.75 -4.16
CA ALA A 527 24.06 -9.33 -3.01
C ALA A 527 23.11 -9.50 -1.82
N PRO A 528 22.17 -10.46 -1.86
CA PRO A 528 21.17 -10.66 -0.79
C PRO A 528 21.79 -11.20 0.52
N GLY A 529 23.03 -11.67 0.49
CA GLY A 529 23.70 -12.30 1.63
C GLY A 529 23.11 -13.68 1.94
N ARG A 530 22.90 -13.97 3.24
CA ARG A 530 22.31 -15.24 3.71
C ARG A 530 20.76 -15.29 3.58
N ARG A 531 20.13 -14.29 2.95
CA ARG A 531 18.69 -14.20 2.81
C ARG A 531 18.24 -14.51 1.40
N THR A 532 16.99 -14.86 1.23
CA THR A 532 16.39 -14.87 -0.11
C THR A 532 16.31 -13.44 -0.66
N ARG A 533 16.34 -13.29 -2.00
CA ARG A 533 16.20 -11.97 -2.65
C ARG A 533 14.95 -11.22 -2.18
N GLY A 534 13.83 -11.93 -1.98
CA GLY A 534 12.59 -11.34 -1.47
C GLY A 534 12.70 -10.82 -0.04
N GLU A 535 13.36 -11.52 0.87
CA GLU A 535 13.61 -11.07 2.24
C GLU A 535 14.59 -9.90 2.29
N ALA A 536 15.67 -9.96 1.49
CA ALA A 536 16.64 -8.90 1.37
C ALA A 536 15.97 -7.61 0.85
N LEU A 537 15.15 -7.74 -0.21
CA LEU A 537 14.39 -6.63 -0.80
C LEU A 537 13.41 -6.02 0.21
N ARG A 538 12.71 -6.86 0.97
CA ARG A 538 11.77 -6.41 1.99
C ARG A 538 12.46 -5.63 3.12
N ARG A 539 13.62 -6.08 3.57
CA ARG A 539 14.40 -5.42 4.62
C ARG A 539 15.03 -4.12 4.13
N ARG A 540 15.84 -4.20 3.05
CA ARG A 540 16.53 -3.01 2.50
C ARG A 540 15.54 -2.00 1.92
N GLY A 541 14.40 -2.48 1.40
CA GLY A 541 13.30 -1.61 0.95
C GLY A 541 12.74 -0.75 2.07
N ARG A 542 12.54 -1.28 3.28
CA ARG A 542 12.10 -0.47 4.43
C ARG A 542 13.11 0.62 4.80
N GLU A 543 14.40 0.29 4.77
CA GLU A 543 15.49 1.25 5.03
C GLU A 543 15.58 2.30 3.93
N ALA A 544 15.50 1.90 2.67
CA ALA A 544 15.51 2.78 1.51
C ALA A 544 14.31 3.74 1.51
N VAL A 545 13.11 3.26 1.89
CA VAL A 545 11.93 4.12 2.09
C VAL A 545 12.13 5.11 3.25
N GLY A 546 12.81 4.69 4.32
CA GLY A 546 13.21 5.60 5.38
C GLY A 546 14.06 6.74 4.84
N LEU A 547 15.11 6.45 4.06
CA LEU A 547 15.93 7.50 3.41
C LEU A 547 15.07 8.40 2.52
N LEU A 548 14.21 7.82 1.68
CA LEU A 548 13.35 8.59 0.77
C LEU A 548 12.35 9.50 1.52
N ALA A 549 11.81 9.06 2.65
CA ALA A 549 10.95 9.89 3.48
C ALA A 549 11.69 11.11 4.05
N GLY A 550 12.96 10.95 4.45
CA GLY A 550 13.81 12.07 4.87
C GLY A 550 14.13 13.01 3.72
N THR A 551 14.46 12.49 2.54
CA THR A 551 14.71 13.33 1.36
C THR A 551 13.47 14.12 0.94
N THR A 552 12.27 13.58 1.12
CA THR A 552 11.01 14.30 0.85
C THR A 552 10.88 15.54 1.73
N LEU A 553 11.24 15.44 3.02
CA LEU A 553 11.25 16.59 3.92
C LEU A 553 12.30 17.63 3.51
N LEU A 554 13.49 17.18 3.09
CA LEU A 554 14.54 18.07 2.59
C LEU A 554 14.11 18.80 1.33
N LEU A 555 13.43 18.12 0.39
CA LEU A 555 12.90 18.73 -0.83
C LEU A 555 11.80 19.76 -0.55
N ILE A 556 10.93 19.52 0.43
CA ILE A 556 9.91 20.50 0.85
C ILE A 556 10.62 21.77 1.36
N LEU A 557 11.64 21.60 2.20
CA LEU A 557 12.42 22.74 2.73
C LEU A 557 13.19 23.46 1.59
N ALA A 558 13.85 22.71 0.70
CA ALA A 558 14.54 23.26 -0.45
C ALA A 558 13.59 24.05 -1.37
N GLY A 559 12.41 23.50 -1.64
CA GLY A 559 11.40 24.17 -2.46
C GLY A 559 10.88 25.48 -1.85
N LEU A 560 10.74 25.55 -0.52
CA LEU A 560 10.42 26.80 0.16
C LEU A 560 11.56 27.84 0.00
N VAL A 561 12.81 27.41 0.15
CA VAL A 561 13.97 28.29 -0.04
C VAL A 561 14.09 28.74 -1.50
N GLU A 562 13.89 27.84 -2.45
CA GLU A 562 13.91 28.12 -3.88
C GLU A 562 12.78 29.08 -4.31
N GLY A 563 11.58 28.89 -3.77
CA GLY A 563 10.43 29.72 -4.11
C GLY A 563 10.47 31.13 -3.53
N PHE A 564 11.09 31.30 -2.36
CA PHE A 564 11.01 32.59 -1.65
C PHE A 564 12.38 33.29 -1.51
N LEU A 565 13.46 32.55 -1.21
CA LEU A 565 14.77 33.14 -0.92
C LEU A 565 15.63 33.31 -2.17
N SER A 566 15.65 32.32 -3.06
CA SER A 566 16.52 32.33 -4.24
C SER A 566 16.19 33.45 -5.23
N PRO A 567 14.91 33.76 -5.54
CA PRO A 567 14.55 34.87 -6.43
C PRO A 567 14.57 36.24 -5.74
N ALA A 568 14.64 36.29 -4.40
CA ALA A 568 14.61 37.55 -3.67
C ALA A 568 15.79 38.47 -4.08
N PRO A 569 15.57 39.80 -4.17
CA PRO A 569 16.60 40.76 -4.52
C PRO A 569 17.52 41.03 -3.34
N LEU A 570 18.17 39.97 -2.83
CA LEU A 570 19.13 40.04 -1.71
C LEU A 570 20.55 40.12 -2.21
N PRO A 571 21.45 40.80 -1.48
CA PRO A 571 22.87 40.81 -1.79
C PRO A 571 23.44 39.38 -1.84
N PRO A 572 24.38 39.09 -2.76
CA PRO A 572 25.00 37.76 -2.87
C PRO A 572 25.58 37.23 -1.55
N ALA A 573 26.19 38.10 -0.74
CA ALA A 573 26.74 37.75 0.57
C ALA A 573 25.66 37.15 1.52
N VAL A 574 24.44 37.69 1.51
CA VAL A 574 23.33 37.20 2.31
C VAL A 574 22.91 35.80 1.82
N LYS A 575 22.81 35.62 0.50
CA LYS A 575 22.45 34.32 -0.11
C LYS A 575 23.50 33.24 0.19
N PHE A 576 24.77 33.56 0.12
CA PHE A 576 25.87 32.68 0.52
C PHE A 576 25.88 32.41 2.03
N GLY A 577 25.51 33.40 2.85
CA GLY A 577 25.33 33.21 4.29
C GLY A 577 24.25 32.16 4.61
N PHE A 578 23.11 32.18 3.92
CA PHE A 578 22.09 31.14 4.04
C PHE A 578 22.59 29.78 3.56
N ALA A 579 23.31 29.72 2.44
CA ALA A 579 23.91 28.47 1.94
C ALA A 579 24.86 27.86 2.98
N ALA A 580 25.74 28.66 3.57
CA ALA A 580 26.66 28.22 4.62
C ALA A 580 25.92 27.76 5.88
N LEU A 581 24.87 28.48 6.31
CA LEU A 581 24.02 28.10 7.44
C LEU A 581 23.35 26.76 7.19
N PHE A 582 22.76 26.54 6.02
CA PHE A 582 22.13 25.27 5.67
C PHE A 582 23.16 24.13 5.59
N ALA A 583 24.34 24.37 5.03
CA ALA A 583 25.44 23.40 4.99
C ALA A 583 25.89 22.98 6.41
N LEU A 584 26.13 23.95 7.28
CA LEU A 584 26.55 23.70 8.66
C LEU A 584 25.47 23.00 9.47
N THR A 585 24.21 23.44 9.32
CA THR A 585 23.07 22.82 10.01
C THR A 585 22.87 21.38 9.54
N MET A 586 22.95 21.15 8.23
CA MET A 586 22.84 19.80 7.65
C MET A 586 23.96 18.89 8.10
N PHE A 587 25.20 19.39 8.09
CA PHE A 587 26.36 18.66 8.58
C PHE A 587 26.20 18.30 10.07
N ALA A 588 25.86 19.27 10.91
CA ALA A 588 25.63 19.06 12.33
C ALA A 588 24.47 18.07 12.58
N TYR A 589 23.37 18.21 11.86
CA TYR A 589 22.23 17.32 11.93
C TYR A 589 22.60 15.87 11.57
N LEU A 590 23.27 15.66 10.44
CA LEU A 590 23.64 14.33 9.99
C LEU A 590 24.74 13.68 10.85
N THR A 591 25.62 14.46 11.49
CA THR A 591 26.73 13.94 12.28
C THR A 591 26.45 13.86 13.77
N ALA A 592 25.75 14.83 14.36
CA ALA A 592 25.53 14.92 15.80
C ALA A 592 24.23 14.25 16.28
N SER A 593 23.16 14.33 15.49
CA SER A 593 21.86 13.76 15.87
C SER A 593 21.81 12.24 15.70
N GLY A 594 20.93 11.56 16.44
CA GLY A 594 20.67 10.13 16.24
C GLY A 594 21.79 9.21 16.73
N ARG A 595 22.40 9.51 17.86
CA ARG A 595 23.52 8.73 18.43
C ARG A 595 23.09 7.75 19.53
N THR A 596 21.87 7.82 20.03
CA THR A 596 21.36 6.95 21.09
C THR A 596 21.14 5.51 20.60
N ALA A 597 21.01 4.57 21.54
CA ALA A 597 20.66 3.18 21.20
C ALA A 597 19.26 3.10 20.55
N GLU A 598 18.30 3.90 21.04
CA GLU A 598 16.94 4.01 20.50
C GLU A 598 16.94 4.53 19.06
N ASP A 599 17.76 5.55 18.75
CA ASP A 599 17.91 6.06 17.39
C ASP A 599 18.45 5.01 16.41
N ARG A 600 19.38 4.16 16.89
CA ARG A 600 19.92 3.06 16.08
C ARG A 600 18.88 1.96 15.83
N GLU A 601 17.98 1.71 16.77
CA GLU A 601 16.85 0.80 16.57
C GLU A 601 15.84 1.38 15.59
N LEU A 602 15.51 2.67 15.70
CA LEU A 602 14.67 3.38 14.73
C LEU A 602 15.27 3.33 13.31
N ALA A 603 16.59 3.43 13.19
CA ALA A 603 17.31 3.34 11.92
C ALA A 603 17.31 1.92 11.31
N ARG A 604 17.14 0.88 12.11
CA ARG A 604 17.02 -0.52 11.64
C ARG A 604 15.64 -0.85 11.07
N GLY A 605 14.72 0.12 11.09
CA GLY A 605 13.32 -0.09 10.81
C GLY A 605 12.63 -0.70 12.04
N ILE A 606 11.36 -0.43 12.21
CA ILE A 606 10.54 -0.78 13.37
C ILE A 606 11.01 -2.10 13.99
N PRO A 607 11.24 -2.17 15.32
CA PRO A 607 11.45 -3.44 15.95
C PRO A 607 10.33 -4.37 15.48
N GLU A 608 10.67 -5.48 14.82
CA GLU A 608 9.87 -6.67 14.97
C GLU A 608 9.78 -6.83 16.48
N ARG A 609 8.66 -6.41 17.09
CA ARG A 609 8.28 -7.03 18.34
C ARG A 609 8.25 -8.50 17.97
N SER A 610 9.31 -9.20 18.30
CA SER A 610 9.30 -10.64 18.36
C SER A 610 7.96 -10.97 18.99
N ALA A 611 7.10 -11.70 18.27
CA ALA A 611 5.99 -12.38 18.90
C ALA A 611 6.58 -12.95 20.18
N PRO A 612 5.96 -12.74 21.36
CA PRO A 612 6.50 -13.28 22.60
C PRO A 612 6.87 -14.71 22.31
N SER A 613 8.12 -15.07 22.57
CA SER A 613 8.59 -16.44 22.39
C SER A 613 7.62 -17.32 23.14
N PRO A 614 7.06 -18.38 22.53
CA PRO A 614 6.15 -19.27 23.22
C PRO A 614 6.96 -19.91 24.35
N GLY A 615 6.72 -19.48 25.62
CA GLY A 615 7.33 -20.09 26.78
C GLY A 615 7.94 -19.16 27.84
N ALA A 616 7.83 -17.84 27.74
CA ALA A 616 8.20 -16.99 28.90
C ALA A 616 7.02 -16.92 29.89
N PRO A 617 7.21 -17.32 31.16
CA PRO A 617 6.17 -17.16 32.17
C PRO A 617 5.89 -15.68 32.43
N PRO A 618 4.64 -15.30 32.80
CA PRO A 618 4.31 -13.93 33.14
C PRO A 618 5.09 -13.53 34.41
N ALA A 619 5.77 -12.39 34.33
CA ALA A 619 6.37 -11.74 35.47
C ALA A 619 5.32 -11.03 36.33
#